data_d303f7cd6cd8162cf891c4cdb2a3cb62
#
_entry.id   d303f7cd6cd8162cf891c4cdb2a3cb62
#
_cell.length_a   1.000
_cell.length_b   1.000
_cell.length_c   1.000
_cell.angle_alpha   90.00
_cell.angle_beta   90.00
_cell.angle_gamma   90.00
#
_symmetry.space_group_name_H-M   'P 1'
#
loop_
_entity.id
_entity.type
_entity.pdbx_description
1 polymer ?
#
loop_
_entity_poly.entity_id
_entity_poly.type
_entity_poly.pdbx_seq_one_letter_code
_entity_poly.pdbx_strand_id
1 'polypeptide(L)'
;MSPWISPATLKPEIELLVRRWKLPHDRVAEVERLLAAQSEGGTACALLPITPTHAAAWGSACQPLPLTPSDVTLAPSPLVLRHHAGQPHLQAWRFYSAEQTIASDVLARAQRAAPPLARPISALLADLGPDQVNAQQTKAITCALEHTLALIVGGPGTGKTHTLARLLALLIADHPEKPPVIHLAAPTGKAADRMKEAVEAAADHLPATLPEKTKTALKTVAASASTLHRLLGFNPSTGQCRANATQKLRSDVVIVDECSMIDTLLWQALLAALEPNTRLVLVGDPHQLESVAAGDVLGSLVRFARSHPGTALDRVWLELTESQRFRHRPGIGALAAAVVNCHADAAVRLLASHAAPSDNTAPADGLAWLGDHGGRFAWEHLPVTVQAALIAVADAPTPAEALTALAGVRLLTAHREHTLGAAGLNDAIQRHLTQRPGIKRPPNQPIIVNHNDPETRLTNGSIGIIMDVAGNRAAYFPPASADAPPRKVPLGQLPDTSAAWALTIHRSQGSEFDQVVVILPPDDSPLATRELIYTAITRARQCVYVWGGEATVRAALGEQAVRCTLLAASLETLTPAPSPAP
;
A
#
# COMPACT_ATOMS: atom_id res chain seq x y z
N MET A 1 12.57 -7.92 -7.58
CA MET A 1 12.27 -9.37 -7.51
C MET A 1 12.94 -9.89 -6.27
N SER A 2 12.18 -10.39 -5.29
CA SER A 2 12.77 -11.23 -4.25
C SER A 2 13.39 -12.45 -4.94
N PRO A 3 14.53 -12.98 -4.53
CA PRO A 3 15.11 -14.18 -5.10
C PRO A 3 14.34 -15.41 -4.59
N TRP A 4 13.07 -15.50 -4.94
CA TRP A 4 12.24 -16.64 -4.62
C TRP A 4 12.25 -17.60 -5.79
N ILE A 5 12.74 -18.76 -5.52
CA ILE A 5 12.96 -19.91 -6.39
C ILE A 5 11.67 -20.25 -7.14
N SER A 6 11.78 -20.45 -8.45
CA SER A 6 10.69 -20.95 -9.30
C SER A 6 10.13 -22.27 -8.76
N PRO A 7 8.80 -22.53 -8.83
CA PRO A 7 8.21 -23.80 -8.41
C PRO A 7 8.89 -25.05 -8.97
N ALA A 8 9.45 -24.96 -10.16
CA ALA A 8 10.20 -26.07 -10.79
C ALA A 8 11.56 -26.39 -10.13
N THR A 9 12.10 -25.45 -9.33
CA THR A 9 13.39 -25.62 -8.62
C THR A 9 13.21 -26.03 -7.15
N LEU A 10 11.99 -26.06 -6.64
CA LEU A 10 11.68 -26.37 -5.23
C LEU A 10 11.87 -27.87 -4.86
N LYS A 11 11.83 -28.79 -5.82
CA LYS A 11 11.90 -30.24 -5.53
C LYS A 11 13.13 -30.67 -4.74
N PRO A 12 14.37 -30.27 -5.07
CA PRO A 12 15.56 -30.68 -4.31
C PRO A 12 15.58 -30.10 -2.90
N GLU A 13 15.08 -28.89 -2.71
CA GLU A 13 15.03 -28.22 -1.40
C GLU A 13 13.96 -28.84 -0.51
N ILE A 14 12.82 -29.22 -1.08
CA ILE A 14 11.75 -29.92 -0.35
C ILE A 14 12.22 -31.30 0.07
N GLU A 15 12.91 -32.06 -0.79
CA GLU A 15 13.53 -33.32 -0.43
C GLU A 15 14.55 -33.16 0.69
N LEU A 16 15.35 -32.10 0.68
CA LEU A 16 16.29 -31.78 1.75
C LEU A 16 15.55 -31.48 3.06
N LEU A 17 14.47 -30.70 3.01
CA LEU A 17 13.61 -30.42 4.17
C LEU A 17 13.00 -31.71 4.73
N VAL A 18 12.43 -32.55 3.88
CA VAL A 18 11.83 -33.84 4.26
C VAL A 18 12.87 -34.72 4.95
N ARG A 19 14.08 -34.86 4.37
CA ARG A 19 15.17 -35.68 4.96
C ARG A 19 15.69 -35.07 6.27
N ARG A 20 15.94 -33.78 6.32
CA ARG A 20 16.56 -33.11 7.48
C ARG A 20 15.64 -33.09 8.70
N TRP A 21 14.35 -32.89 8.50
CA TRP A 21 13.36 -32.83 9.59
C TRP A 21 12.49 -34.08 9.70
N LYS A 22 12.83 -35.17 8.98
CA LYS A 22 12.12 -36.46 9.03
C LYS A 22 10.61 -36.29 8.78
N LEU A 23 10.25 -35.40 7.87
CA LEU A 23 8.85 -35.21 7.51
C LEU A 23 8.31 -36.46 6.80
N PRO A 24 7.04 -36.84 7.01
CA PRO A 24 6.44 -37.98 6.31
C PRO A 24 6.47 -37.77 4.79
N HIS A 25 6.99 -38.75 4.05
CA HIS A 25 7.12 -38.67 2.59
C HIS A 25 5.78 -38.53 1.86
N ASP A 26 4.71 -39.06 2.40
CA ASP A 26 3.35 -38.94 1.89
C ASP A 26 2.75 -37.52 2.06
N ARG A 27 3.46 -36.61 2.75
CA ARG A 27 3.04 -35.23 3.00
C ARG A 27 3.81 -34.19 2.16
N VAL A 28 4.71 -34.62 1.31
CA VAL A 28 5.49 -33.72 0.43
C VAL A 28 4.58 -32.77 -0.37
N ALA A 29 3.47 -33.27 -0.92
CA ALA A 29 2.53 -32.46 -1.67
C ALA A 29 1.85 -31.34 -0.85
N GLU A 30 1.69 -31.51 0.47
CA GLU A 30 1.15 -30.46 1.35
C GLU A 30 2.20 -29.39 1.64
N VAL A 31 3.47 -29.79 1.80
CA VAL A 31 4.59 -28.83 1.93
C VAL A 31 4.79 -28.06 0.64
N GLU A 32 4.72 -28.74 -0.51
CA GLU A 32 4.79 -28.09 -1.84
C GLU A 32 3.68 -27.04 -2.00
N ARG A 33 2.43 -27.38 -1.65
CA ARG A 33 1.30 -26.45 -1.70
C ARG A 33 1.49 -25.26 -0.78
N LEU A 34 1.99 -25.48 0.45
CA LEU A 34 2.26 -24.40 1.40
C LEU A 34 3.34 -23.45 0.86
N LEU A 35 4.43 -24.01 0.32
CA LEU A 35 5.53 -23.23 -0.25
C LEU A 35 5.11 -22.51 -1.54
N ALA A 36 4.33 -23.16 -2.40
CA ALA A 36 3.75 -22.54 -3.59
C ALA A 36 2.83 -21.37 -3.23
N ALA A 37 1.92 -21.55 -2.27
CA ALA A 37 1.05 -20.50 -1.77
C ALA A 37 1.82 -19.31 -1.18
N GLN A 38 3.02 -19.53 -0.63
CA GLN A 38 3.90 -18.47 -0.16
C GLN A 38 4.65 -17.74 -1.29
N SER A 39 4.86 -18.40 -2.44
CA SER A 39 5.62 -17.84 -3.57
C SER A 39 4.74 -17.16 -4.62
N GLU A 40 3.49 -17.57 -4.77
CA GLU A 40 2.58 -17.11 -5.83
C GLU A 40 1.88 -15.78 -5.54
N GLY A 41 2.34 -15.02 -4.55
CA GLY A 41 2.10 -13.57 -4.39
C GLY A 41 0.66 -13.08 -4.20
N GLY A 42 -0.34 -13.89 -4.38
CA GLY A 42 -1.74 -13.49 -4.26
C GLY A 42 -2.43 -14.00 -2.99
N THR A 43 -2.07 -15.18 -2.59
CA THR A 43 -2.55 -15.84 -1.38
C THR A 43 -1.37 -16.24 -0.53
N ALA A 44 -0.52 -15.30 -0.18
CA ALA A 44 0.62 -15.58 0.67
C ALA A 44 0.14 -16.10 2.02
N CYS A 45 -0.48 -17.24 1.94
CA CYS A 45 -0.99 -17.98 3.05
C CYS A 45 0.20 -18.59 3.75
N ALA A 46 0.53 -17.95 4.84
CA ALA A 46 1.34 -18.63 5.82
C ALA A 46 0.64 -19.90 6.35
N LEU A 47 -0.59 -20.19 5.89
CA LEU A 47 -1.47 -21.23 6.42
C LEU A 47 -2.00 -22.13 5.31
N LEU A 48 -1.93 -23.42 5.54
CA LEU A 48 -2.60 -24.44 4.73
C LEU A 48 -3.66 -25.11 5.61
N PRO A 49 -4.96 -24.98 5.32
CA PRO A 49 -5.97 -25.77 5.99
C PRO A 49 -5.76 -27.25 5.66
N ILE A 50 -5.76 -28.11 6.67
CA ILE A 50 -5.62 -29.55 6.54
C ILE A 50 -6.79 -30.26 7.21
N THR A 51 -7.10 -31.48 6.77
CA THR A 51 -8.17 -32.26 7.43
C THR A 51 -7.75 -32.70 8.84
N PRO A 52 -8.71 -32.92 9.77
CA PRO A 52 -8.39 -33.40 11.11
C PRO A 52 -7.57 -34.72 11.13
N THR A 53 -7.81 -35.60 10.17
CA THR A 53 -7.06 -36.86 9.99
C THR A 53 -5.60 -36.58 9.62
N HIS A 54 -5.35 -35.60 8.77
CA HIS A 54 -4.00 -35.17 8.43
C HIS A 54 -3.33 -34.43 9.58
N ALA A 55 -4.08 -33.68 10.39
CA ALA A 55 -3.55 -32.98 11.56
C ALA A 55 -2.91 -33.95 12.58
N ALA A 56 -3.52 -35.10 12.81
CA ALA A 56 -2.96 -36.11 13.70
C ALA A 56 -1.60 -36.66 13.22
N ALA A 57 -1.44 -36.84 11.89
CA ALA A 57 -0.18 -37.25 11.29
C ALA A 57 0.91 -36.16 11.36
N TRP A 58 0.53 -34.88 11.33
CA TRP A 58 1.45 -33.76 11.45
C TRP A 58 1.87 -33.47 12.89
N GLY A 59 1.09 -33.90 13.90
CA GLY A 59 1.33 -33.57 15.30
C GLY A 59 2.73 -33.95 15.80
N SER A 60 3.31 -35.04 15.29
CA SER A 60 4.67 -35.48 15.66
C SER A 60 5.77 -34.81 14.83
N ALA A 61 5.44 -34.25 13.66
CA ALA A 61 6.39 -33.61 12.74
C ALA A 61 6.45 -32.08 12.90
N CYS A 62 5.44 -31.50 13.53
CA CYS A 62 5.38 -30.07 13.81
C CYS A 62 5.91 -29.73 15.20
N GLN A 63 6.31 -28.48 15.37
CA GLN A 63 6.67 -27.94 16.68
C GLN A 63 5.45 -27.94 17.60
N PRO A 64 5.51 -28.54 18.82
CA PRO A 64 4.40 -28.48 19.77
C PRO A 64 4.16 -27.06 20.27
N LEU A 65 2.88 -26.72 20.53
CA LEU A 65 2.45 -25.43 21.08
C LEU A 65 1.69 -25.67 22.41
N PRO A 66 1.73 -24.74 23.37
CA PRO A 66 2.41 -23.44 23.34
C PRO A 66 3.90 -23.56 23.57
N LEU A 67 4.67 -22.72 22.87
CA LEU A 67 6.10 -22.55 23.13
C LEU A 67 6.29 -21.44 24.16
N THR A 68 7.14 -21.70 25.15
CA THR A 68 7.62 -20.62 26.02
C THR A 68 8.71 -19.82 25.29
N PRO A 69 8.95 -18.54 25.63
CA PRO A 69 10.02 -17.75 25.02
C PRO A 69 11.41 -18.38 25.11
N SER A 70 11.63 -19.27 26.09
CA SER A 70 12.87 -20.02 26.26
C SER A 70 13.02 -21.18 25.26
N ASP A 71 11.93 -21.69 24.70
CA ASP A 71 11.96 -22.81 23.74
C ASP A 71 12.29 -22.36 22.31
N VAL A 72 12.30 -21.05 22.04
CA VAL A 72 12.51 -20.46 20.72
C VAL A 72 13.94 -20.66 20.18
N THR A 73 14.90 -20.99 21.04
CA THR A 73 16.31 -21.17 20.65
C THR A 73 16.60 -22.47 19.89
N LEU A 74 15.67 -23.40 19.86
CA LEU A 74 15.84 -24.74 19.26
C LEU A 74 14.60 -25.10 18.42
N ALA A 75 14.24 -24.34 17.37
CA ALA A 75 13.16 -24.74 16.48
C ALA A 75 13.55 -26.00 15.68
N PRO A 76 13.16 -27.21 16.06
CA PRO A 76 13.54 -28.44 15.35
C PRO A 76 12.72 -28.62 14.06
N SER A 77 11.57 -27.96 13.95
CA SER A 77 10.71 -28.05 12.75
C SER A 77 10.48 -26.69 12.10
N PRO A 78 10.56 -26.59 10.76
CA PRO A 78 10.23 -25.38 10.03
C PRO A 78 8.72 -25.13 9.95
N LEU A 79 7.89 -26.03 10.48
CA LEU A 79 6.44 -26.02 10.39
C LEU A 79 5.78 -26.04 11.76
N VAL A 80 4.63 -25.40 11.86
CA VAL A 80 3.78 -25.32 13.06
C VAL A 80 2.37 -25.77 12.69
N LEU A 81 1.78 -26.62 13.51
CA LEU A 81 0.37 -26.97 13.43
C LEU A 81 -0.43 -26.05 14.37
N ARG A 82 -1.34 -25.28 13.83
CA ARG A 82 -2.23 -24.39 14.59
C ARG A 82 -3.69 -24.78 14.39
N HIS A 83 -4.49 -24.57 15.42
CA HIS A 83 -5.94 -24.73 15.33
C HIS A 83 -6.60 -23.34 15.45
N HIS A 84 -7.47 -23.03 14.51
CA HIS A 84 -8.26 -21.80 14.53
C HIS A 84 -9.69 -22.11 14.08
N ALA A 85 -10.69 -21.65 14.84
CA ALA A 85 -12.11 -21.92 14.61
C ALA A 85 -12.42 -23.42 14.38
N GLY A 86 -11.75 -24.30 15.13
CA GLY A 86 -11.92 -25.76 15.02
C GLY A 86 -11.25 -26.40 13.79
N GLN A 87 -10.59 -25.62 12.93
CA GLN A 87 -9.86 -26.12 11.76
C GLN A 87 -8.35 -26.14 12.00
N PRO A 88 -7.67 -27.26 11.70
CA PRO A 88 -6.22 -27.33 11.76
C PRO A 88 -5.57 -26.68 10.53
N HIS A 89 -4.48 -25.93 10.77
CA HIS A 89 -3.72 -25.22 9.76
C HIS A 89 -2.24 -25.50 9.91
N LEU A 90 -1.57 -25.75 8.80
CA LEU A 90 -0.11 -25.84 8.74
C LEU A 90 0.47 -24.46 8.40
N GLN A 91 1.42 -24.00 9.22
CA GLN A 91 2.06 -22.69 9.06
C GLN A 91 3.58 -22.83 9.06
N ALA A 92 4.29 -22.08 8.22
CA ALA A 92 5.73 -22.02 8.31
C ALA A 92 6.17 -21.27 9.58
N TRP A 93 7.16 -21.83 10.29
CA TRP A 93 7.70 -21.28 11.54
C TRP A 93 8.04 -19.78 11.46
N ARG A 94 8.65 -19.35 10.36
CA ARG A 94 9.03 -17.95 10.18
C ARG A 94 7.84 -16.97 10.26
N PHE A 95 6.69 -17.35 9.70
CA PHE A 95 5.48 -16.51 9.76
C PHE A 95 4.78 -16.60 11.10
N TYR A 96 4.74 -17.81 11.70
CA TYR A 96 4.25 -17.96 13.07
C TYR A 96 5.04 -17.07 14.04
N SER A 97 6.38 -17.18 14.01
CA SER A 97 7.26 -16.38 14.87
C SER A 97 7.10 -14.88 14.61
N ALA A 98 6.95 -14.48 13.37
CA ALA A 98 6.71 -13.08 13.00
C ALA A 98 5.37 -12.58 13.55
N GLU A 99 4.28 -13.33 13.37
CA GLU A 99 2.96 -12.97 13.90
C GLU A 99 2.96 -12.87 15.44
N GLN A 100 3.63 -13.79 16.14
CA GLN A 100 3.76 -13.72 17.60
C GLN A 100 4.53 -12.48 18.05
N THR A 101 5.65 -12.18 17.38
CA THR A 101 6.46 -10.99 17.66
C THR A 101 5.65 -9.71 17.42
N ILE A 102 4.94 -9.63 16.30
CA ILE A 102 4.10 -8.48 15.96
C ILE A 102 2.99 -8.31 17.01
N ALA A 103 2.26 -9.35 17.32
CA ALA A 103 1.17 -9.30 18.30
C ALA A 103 1.67 -8.83 19.67
N SER A 104 2.76 -9.40 20.15
CA SER A 104 3.35 -9.06 21.45
C SER A 104 3.85 -7.61 21.50
N ASP A 105 4.61 -7.16 20.50
CA ASP A 105 5.17 -5.80 20.47
C ASP A 105 4.08 -4.73 20.30
N VAL A 106 3.10 -4.96 19.39
CA VAL A 106 1.98 -4.04 19.16
C VAL A 106 1.13 -3.87 20.43
N LEU A 107 0.80 -4.96 21.12
CA LEU A 107 0.04 -4.89 22.38
C LEU A 107 0.84 -4.19 23.49
N ALA A 108 2.13 -4.48 23.61
CA ALA A 108 3.00 -3.82 24.59
C ALA A 108 3.12 -2.30 24.32
N ARG A 109 3.25 -1.89 23.06
CA ARG A 109 3.28 -0.48 22.67
C ARG A 109 1.94 0.21 22.89
N ALA A 110 0.84 -0.45 22.56
CA ALA A 110 -0.51 0.09 22.77
C ALA A 110 -0.82 0.38 24.24
N GLN A 111 -0.22 -0.37 25.16
CA GLN A 111 -0.37 -0.15 26.61
C GLN A 111 0.59 0.91 27.17
N ARG A 112 1.64 1.24 26.45
CA ARG A 112 2.71 2.12 26.93
C ARG A 112 2.39 3.58 26.64
N ALA A 113 2.46 4.41 27.66
CA ALA A 113 2.46 5.86 27.50
C ALA A 113 3.70 6.32 26.71
N ALA A 114 3.53 7.34 25.90
CA ALA A 114 4.64 7.97 25.19
C ALA A 114 5.56 8.74 26.17
N PRO A 115 6.82 9.01 25.78
CA PRO A 115 7.68 9.91 26.54
C PRO A 115 6.99 11.26 26.81
N PRO A 116 7.20 11.85 28.00
CA PRO A 116 6.53 13.09 28.36
C PRO A 116 6.88 14.22 27.40
N LEU A 117 5.92 15.09 27.17
CA LEU A 117 6.09 16.34 26.43
C LEU A 117 6.53 17.46 27.39
N ALA A 118 7.22 18.47 26.87
CA ALA A 118 7.60 19.65 27.66
C ALA A 118 6.38 20.52 28.00
N ARG A 119 5.35 20.49 27.14
CA ARG A 119 4.14 21.30 27.26
C ARG A 119 2.88 20.41 27.32
N PRO A 120 1.79 20.86 27.97
CA PRO A 120 0.51 20.15 27.94
C PRO A 120 0.00 20.02 26.51
N ILE A 121 -0.64 18.88 26.19
CA ILE A 121 -1.21 18.60 24.85
C ILE A 121 -2.23 19.68 24.44
N SER A 122 -3.04 20.16 25.39
CA SER A 122 -4.01 21.23 25.13
C SER A 122 -3.33 22.54 24.68
N ALA A 123 -2.17 22.88 25.24
CA ALA A 123 -1.40 24.04 24.83
C ALA A 123 -0.78 23.85 23.44
N LEU A 124 -0.27 22.64 23.14
CA LEU A 124 0.25 22.32 21.82
C LEU A 124 -0.85 22.38 20.75
N LEU A 125 -2.01 21.81 21.01
CA LEU A 125 -3.15 21.87 20.10
C LEU A 125 -3.66 23.29 19.86
N ALA A 126 -3.58 24.15 20.87
CA ALA A 126 -3.95 25.57 20.73
C ALA A 126 -3.03 26.31 19.73
N ASP A 127 -1.78 25.90 19.60
CA ASP A 127 -0.84 26.48 18.61
C ASP A 127 -1.29 26.23 17.16
N LEU A 128 -2.09 25.18 16.88
CA LEU A 128 -2.62 24.93 15.54
C LEU A 128 -3.78 25.88 15.17
N GLY A 129 -4.51 26.39 16.17
CA GLY A 129 -5.74 27.15 15.94
C GLY A 129 -6.95 26.28 15.58
N PRO A 130 -8.16 26.85 15.62
CA PRO A 130 -9.41 26.09 15.57
C PRO A 130 -9.74 25.42 14.25
N ASP A 131 -9.27 25.97 13.12
CA ASP A 131 -9.66 25.53 11.77
C ASP A 131 -8.61 24.63 11.08
N GLN A 132 -7.54 24.29 11.76
CA GLN A 132 -6.44 23.54 11.15
C GLN A 132 -6.67 22.02 11.15
N VAL A 133 -7.48 21.51 12.06
CA VAL A 133 -7.77 20.09 12.22
C VAL A 133 -9.23 19.90 12.65
N ASN A 134 -9.89 18.87 12.13
CA ASN A 134 -11.24 18.49 12.59
C ASN A 134 -11.15 17.61 13.85
N ALA A 135 -12.31 17.28 14.43
CA ALA A 135 -12.39 16.49 15.66
C ALA A 135 -11.73 15.10 15.56
N GLN A 136 -11.84 14.41 14.41
CA GLN A 136 -11.21 13.11 14.19
C GLN A 136 -9.68 13.26 14.12
N GLN A 137 -9.19 14.26 13.40
CA GLN A 137 -7.77 14.57 13.29
C GLN A 137 -7.17 14.99 14.63
N THR A 138 -7.89 15.79 15.42
CA THR A 138 -7.49 16.17 16.78
C THR A 138 -7.32 14.93 17.66
N LYS A 139 -8.30 14.01 17.65
CA LYS A 139 -8.19 12.75 18.38
C LYS A 139 -6.98 11.92 17.93
N ALA A 140 -6.71 11.85 16.63
CA ALA A 140 -5.58 11.11 16.09
C ALA A 140 -4.23 11.71 16.54
N ILE A 141 -4.10 13.03 16.52
CA ILE A 141 -2.93 13.76 17.01
C ILE A 141 -2.75 13.53 18.51
N THR A 142 -3.81 13.69 19.30
CA THR A 142 -3.79 13.49 20.76
C THR A 142 -3.32 12.06 21.10
N CYS A 143 -3.92 11.06 20.47
CA CYS A 143 -3.51 9.67 20.65
C CYS A 143 -2.03 9.43 20.34
N ALA A 144 -1.51 9.98 19.23
CA ALA A 144 -0.11 9.85 18.85
C ALA A 144 0.84 10.63 19.81
N LEU A 145 0.35 11.66 20.49
CA LEU A 145 1.10 12.37 21.52
C LEU A 145 1.10 11.63 22.88
N GLU A 146 0.05 10.89 23.20
CA GLU A 146 -0.12 10.18 24.48
C GLU A 146 0.50 8.79 24.51
N HIS A 147 0.55 8.09 23.38
CA HIS A 147 0.93 6.67 23.31
C HIS A 147 2.19 6.45 22.47
N THR A 148 2.90 5.33 22.72
CA THR A 148 4.04 4.93 21.89
C THR A 148 3.60 4.27 20.57
N LEU A 149 2.30 3.97 20.40
CA LEU A 149 1.71 3.47 19.17
C LEU A 149 0.47 4.30 18.83
N ALA A 150 0.34 4.67 17.57
CA ALA A 150 -0.91 5.19 17.00
C ALA A 150 -1.13 4.59 15.61
N LEU A 151 -2.32 4.03 15.38
CA LEU A 151 -2.76 3.55 14.07
C LEU A 151 -3.79 4.55 13.52
N ILE A 152 -3.41 5.30 12.50
CA ILE A 152 -4.27 6.31 11.84
C ILE A 152 -4.69 5.76 10.49
N VAL A 153 -5.90 5.26 10.41
CA VAL A 153 -6.43 4.68 9.18
C VAL A 153 -7.48 5.55 8.53
N GLY A 154 -7.71 5.35 7.25
CA GLY A 154 -8.75 6.07 6.53
C GLY A 154 -8.57 5.99 5.03
N GLY A 155 -9.65 6.22 4.30
CA GLY A 155 -9.66 6.22 2.85
C GLY A 155 -8.86 7.39 2.23
N PRO A 156 -8.77 7.43 0.91
CA PRO A 156 -8.11 8.53 0.21
C PRO A 156 -8.80 9.87 0.45
N GLY A 157 -8.00 10.92 0.61
CA GLY A 157 -8.51 12.29 0.81
C GLY A 157 -9.09 12.56 2.20
N THR A 158 -8.95 11.66 3.18
CA THR A 158 -9.42 11.89 4.56
C THR A 158 -8.47 12.78 5.38
N GLY A 159 -7.36 13.20 4.80
CA GLY A 159 -6.43 14.12 5.46
C GLY A 159 -5.37 13.42 6.31
N LYS A 160 -5.07 12.15 6.09
CA LYS A 160 -4.01 11.41 6.82
C LYS A 160 -2.69 12.18 6.83
N THR A 161 -2.17 12.54 5.67
CA THR A 161 -0.88 13.25 5.55
C THR A 161 -0.94 14.67 6.14
N HIS A 162 -2.10 15.34 6.05
CA HIS A 162 -2.33 16.60 6.71
C HIS A 162 -2.24 16.47 8.24
N THR A 163 -2.87 15.45 8.80
CA THR A 163 -2.82 15.11 10.24
C THR A 163 -1.38 14.85 10.68
N LEU A 164 -0.63 14.08 9.89
CA LEU A 164 0.79 13.80 10.15
C LEU A 164 1.65 15.06 10.18
N ALA A 165 1.48 15.96 9.23
CA ALA A 165 2.25 17.19 9.18
C ALA A 165 2.00 18.09 10.42
N ARG A 166 0.74 18.14 10.93
CA ARG A 166 0.40 18.86 12.16
C ARG A 166 0.99 18.18 13.39
N LEU A 167 0.89 16.86 13.48
CA LEU A 167 1.53 16.08 14.55
C LEU A 167 3.05 16.34 14.60
N LEU A 168 3.72 16.27 13.45
CA LEU A 168 5.15 16.53 13.33
C LEU A 168 5.51 17.96 13.77
N ALA A 169 4.73 18.94 13.32
CA ALA A 169 4.95 20.34 13.69
C ALA A 169 4.84 20.54 15.22
N LEU A 170 3.87 19.89 15.88
CA LEU A 170 3.71 19.96 17.33
C LEU A 170 4.86 19.28 18.07
N LEU A 171 5.31 18.11 17.63
CA LEU A 171 6.44 17.40 18.22
C LEU A 171 7.76 18.21 18.12
N ILE A 172 7.96 18.91 17.00
CA ILE A 172 9.11 19.79 16.79
C ILE A 172 8.98 21.06 17.66
N ALA A 173 7.76 21.65 17.72
CA ALA A 173 7.51 22.87 18.48
C ALA A 173 7.55 22.66 20.01
N ASP A 174 7.36 21.44 20.49
CA ASP A 174 7.48 21.09 21.90
C ASP A 174 8.93 21.21 22.42
N HIS A 175 9.90 20.95 21.54
CA HIS A 175 11.34 21.02 21.85
C HIS A 175 12.11 21.78 20.76
N PRO A 176 11.92 23.12 20.63
CA PRO A 176 12.44 23.89 19.50
C PRO A 176 13.97 23.99 19.45
N GLU A 177 14.65 23.88 20.59
CA GLU A 177 16.12 23.92 20.67
C GLU A 177 16.78 22.55 20.45
N LYS A 178 16.05 21.47 20.70
CA LYS A 178 16.51 20.09 20.49
C LYS A 178 15.36 19.25 19.93
N PRO A 179 15.01 19.42 18.64
CA PRO A 179 13.94 18.65 18.04
C PRO A 179 14.18 17.14 18.16
N PRO A 180 13.12 16.33 18.30
CA PRO A 180 13.23 14.87 18.33
C PRO A 180 13.80 14.32 17.02
N VAL A 181 14.49 13.20 17.09
CA VAL A 181 14.96 12.47 15.90
C VAL A 181 13.77 11.76 15.27
N ILE A 182 13.34 12.26 14.11
CA ILE A 182 12.14 11.79 13.39
C ILE A 182 12.55 11.10 12.10
N HIS A 183 12.00 9.92 11.86
CA HIS A 183 12.12 9.22 10.58
C HIS A 183 10.77 9.07 9.93
N LEU A 184 10.72 9.42 8.63
CA LEU A 184 9.58 9.21 7.75
C LEU A 184 9.87 8.06 6.80
N ALA A 185 9.00 7.07 6.75
CA ALA A 185 9.18 5.91 5.89
C ALA A 185 7.89 5.50 5.18
N ALA A 186 8.05 4.84 4.03
CA ALA A 186 6.97 4.20 3.29
C ALA A 186 7.48 2.89 2.66
N PRO A 187 6.60 1.96 2.27
CA PRO A 187 7.04 0.70 1.67
C PRO A 187 7.70 0.87 0.31
N THR A 188 7.32 1.88 -0.46
CA THR A 188 7.85 2.13 -1.81
C THR A 188 8.51 3.51 -1.92
N GLY A 189 9.46 3.67 -2.87
CA GLY A 189 10.10 4.96 -3.15
C GLY A 189 9.10 6.04 -3.51
N LYS A 190 8.14 5.71 -4.37
CA LYS A 190 7.09 6.64 -4.80
C LYS A 190 6.19 7.12 -3.64
N ALA A 191 5.83 6.23 -2.72
CA ALA A 191 5.07 6.62 -1.54
C ALA A 191 5.90 7.52 -0.61
N ALA A 192 7.20 7.25 -0.46
CA ALA A 192 8.10 8.09 0.31
C ALA A 192 8.26 9.50 -0.32
N ASP A 193 8.42 9.58 -1.65
CA ASP A 193 8.50 10.85 -2.38
C ASP A 193 7.20 11.66 -2.21
N ARG A 194 6.04 11.02 -2.33
CA ARG A 194 4.75 11.68 -2.10
C ARG A 194 4.55 12.17 -0.67
N MET A 195 4.96 11.37 0.31
CA MET A 195 4.92 11.78 1.71
C MET A 195 5.81 13.01 1.93
N LYS A 196 7.02 13.02 1.35
CA LYS A 196 7.92 14.18 1.36
C LYS A 196 7.21 15.42 0.81
N GLU A 197 6.73 15.37 -0.44
CA GLU A 197 6.04 16.48 -1.12
C GLU A 197 4.86 17.00 -0.30
N ALA A 198 4.04 16.10 0.24
CA ALA A 198 2.85 16.47 0.98
C ALA A 198 3.17 17.10 2.35
N VAL A 199 4.22 16.64 3.03
CA VAL A 199 4.67 17.25 4.30
C VAL A 199 5.35 18.58 4.05
N GLU A 200 6.16 18.73 2.98
CA GLU A 200 6.76 20.01 2.57
C GLU A 200 5.67 21.04 2.23
N ALA A 201 4.69 20.68 1.41
CA ALA A 201 3.56 21.56 1.08
C ALA A 201 2.74 21.94 2.32
N ALA A 202 2.53 21.00 3.25
CA ALA A 202 1.82 21.28 4.49
C ALA A 202 2.59 22.22 5.43
N ALA A 203 3.92 22.21 5.38
CA ALA A 203 4.76 23.13 6.16
C ALA A 203 4.53 24.60 5.77
N ASP A 204 4.29 24.87 4.49
CA ASP A 204 3.99 26.22 4.01
C ASP A 204 2.64 26.76 4.50
N HIS A 205 1.73 25.86 4.87
CA HIS A 205 0.38 26.18 5.36
C HIS A 205 0.25 26.03 6.88
N LEU A 206 1.37 25.94 7.62
CA LEU A 206 1.34 25.95 9.07
C LEU A 206 0.90 27.33 9.59
N PRO A 207 0.13 27.38 10.69
CA PRO A 207 -0.32 28.64 11.28
C PRO A 207 0.88 29.50 11.74
N ALA A 208 0.69 30.83 11.70
CA ALA A 208 1.71 31.80 12.12
C ALA A 208 2.03 31.74 13.63
N THR A 209 1.20 31.08 14.42
CA THR A 209 1.41 30.79 15.84
C THR A 209 2.60 29.86 16.09
N LEU A 210 2.94 29.01 15.11
CA LEU A 210 4.10 28.14 15.19
C LEU A 210 5.37 28.88 14.73
N PRO A 211 6.50 28.72 15.45
CA PRO A 211 7.77 29.38 15.11
C PRO A 211 8.23 29.03 13.68
N GLU A 212 8.87 29.98 12.98
CA GLU A 212 9.43 29.73 11.63
C GLU A 212 10.50 28.62 11.65
N LYS A 213 11.24 28.47 12.76
CA LYS A 213 12.14 27.33 12.97
C LYS A 213 11.44 25.98 12.83
N THR A 214 10.17 25.88 13.25
CA THR A 214 9.36 24.65 13.13
C THR A 214 9.11 24.29 11.68
N LYS A 215 8.79 25.26 10.83
CA LYS A 215 8.58 25.04 9.39
C LYS A 215 9.86 24.55 8.71
N THR A 216 10.99 25.19 9.01
CA THR A 216 12.30 24.79 8.46
C THR A 216 12.69 23.38 8.91
N ALA A 217 12.51 23.06 10.19
CA ALA A 217 12.78 21.73 10.72
C ALA A 217 11.87 20.67 10.10
N LEU A 218 10.58 20.99 9.93
CA LEU A 218 9.61 20.08 9.27
C LEU A 218 10.00 19.78 7.81
N LYS A 219 10.44 20.78 7.04
CA LYS A 219 10.97 20.58 5.68
C LYS A 219 12.22 19.70 5.67
N THR A 220 13.10 19.87 6.67
CA THR A 220 14.29 19.02 6.82
C THR A 220 13.92 17.57 7.11
N VAL A 221 12.95 17.35 8.00
CA VAL A 221 12.40 16.00 8.29
C VAL A 221 11.77 15.40 7.03
N ALA A 222 10.96 16.16 6.32
CA ALA A 222 10.33 15.72 5.07
C ALA A 222 11.37 15.30 4.02
N ALA A 223 12.45 16.07 3.85
CA ALA A 223 13.53 15.77 2.91
C ALA A 223 14.26 14.44 3.24
N SER A 224 14.18 13.96 4.47
CA SER A 224 14.77 12.69 4.92
C SER A 224 13.89 11.47 4.67
N ALA A 225 12.67 11.64 4.16
CA ALA A 225 11.74 10.54 3.89
C ALA A 225 12.38 9.48 2.98
N SER A 226 12.18 8.22 3.31
CA SER A 226 12.81 7.11 2.59
C SER A 226 11.96 5.85 2.57
N THR A 227 12.39 4.85 1.81
CA THR A 227 11.73 3.54 1.91
C THR A 227 12.04 2.86 3.24
N LEU A 228 11.10 2.05 3.73
CA LEU A 228 11.28 1.28 4.97
C LEU A 228 12.52 0.36 4.87
N HIS A 229 12.76 -0.26 3.71
CA HIS A 229 13.98 -1.05 3.46
C HIS A 229 15.26 -0.22 3.63
N ARG A 230 15.28 1.01 3.12
CA ARG A 230 16.43 1.92 3.26
C ARG A 230 16.61 2.38 4.70
N LEU A 231 15.53 2.71 5.40
CA LEU A 231 15.56 3.11 6.81
C LEU A 231 16.15 1.98 7.67
N LEU A 232 15.71 0.75 7.46
CA LEU A 232 16.21 -0.41 8.20
C LEU A 232 17.61 -0.87 7.74
N GLY A 233 18.12 -0.35 6.62
CA GLY A 233 19.39 -0.74 6.04
C GLY A 233 19.38 -2.18 5.53
N PHE A 234 18.31 -2.55 4.81
CA PHE A 234 18.14 -3.88 4.21
C PHE A 234 19.23 -4.17 3.18
N ASN A 235 19.90 -5.30 3.34
CA ASN A 235 20.90 -5.81 2.40
C ASN A 235 20.28 -6.93 1.54
N PRO A 236 20.06 -6.71 0.23
CA PRO A 236 19.46 -7.72 -0.64
C PRO A 236 20.28 -9.02 -0.76
N SER A 237 21.61 -8.94 -0.62
CA SER A 237 22.49 -10.11 -0.77
C SER A 237 22.41 -11.06 0.43
N THR A 238 22.15 -10.54 1.62
CA THR A 238 22.04 -11.34 2.87
C THR A 238 20.61 -11.53 3.34
N GLY A 239 19.66 -10.75 2.80
CA GLY A 239 18.27 -10.70 3.28
C GLY A 239 18.10 -10.12 4.69
N GLN A 240 19.13 -9.44 5.24
CA GLN A 240 19.13 -8.93 6.61
C GLN A 240 19.05 -7.41 6.66
N CYS A 241 18.46 -6.90 7.74
CA CYS A 241 18.44 -5.48 8.07
C CYS A 241 19.60 -5.14 9.03
N ARG A 242 20.26 -3.99 8.80
CA ARG A 242 21.26 -3.45 9.71
C ARG A 242 20.62 -3.08 11.05
N ALA A 243 19.51 -2.35 11.01
CA ALA A 243 18.71 -2.08 12.19
C ALA A 243 17.89 -3.35 12.53
N ASN A 244 18.03 -3.86 13.76
CA ASN A 244 17.43 -5.13 14.21
C ASN A 244 17.31 -5.15 15.75
N ALA A 245 17.02 -6.30 16.33
CA ALA A 245 16.83 -6.45 17.77
C ALA A 245 18.08 -6.10 18.61
N THR A 246 19.29 -6.31 18.08
CA THR A 246 20.56 -6.05 18.75
C THR A 246 21.13 -4.66 18.41
N GLN A 247 20.81 -4.13 17.23
CA GLN A 247 21.23 -2.82 16.78
C GLN A 247 19.99 -1.97 16.44
N LYS A 248 19.47 -1.31 17.45
CA LYS A 248 18.25 -0.51 17.33
C LYS A 248 18.46 0.76 16.48
N LEU A 249 17.37 1.19 15.86
CA LEU A 249 17.29 2.46 15.17
C LEU A 249 17.29 3.60 16.20
N ARG A 250 18.21 4.54 16.06
CA ARG A 250 18.21 5.73 16.91
C ARG A 250 17.12 6.68 16.44
N SER A 251 15.97 6.66 17.11
CA SER A 251 14.82 7.49 16.75
C SER A 251 13.90 7.71 17.93
N ASP A 252 13.42 8.94 18.06
CA ASP A 252 12.37 9.29 19.03
C ASP A 252 10.98 9.04 18.43
N VAL A 253 10.84 9.27 17.11
CA VAL A 253 9.59 9.14 16.38
C VAL A 253 9.83 8.44 15.04
N VAL A 254 9.03 7.43 14.72
CA VAL A 254 9.00 6.80 13.40
C VAL A 254 7.56 6.87 12.87
N ILE A 255 7.41 7.44 11.70
CA ILE A 255 6.14 7.49 10.98
C ILE A 255 6.26 6.62 9.74
N VAL A 256 5.29 5.71 9.56
CA VAL A 256 5.23 4.84 8.39
C VAL A 256 3.90 5.04 7.68
N ASP A 257 3.94 5.50 6.44
CA ASP A 257 2.74 5.66 5.60
C ASP A 257 2.57 4.47 4.66
N GLU A 258 1.38 4.30 4.09
CA GLU A 258 0.97 3.20 3.21
C GLU A 258 1.23 1.82 3.85
N CYS A 259 0.92 1.66 5.16
CA CYS A 259 1.19 0.45 5.93
C CYS A 259 0.46 -0.80 5.41
N SER A 260 -0.61 -0.67 4.62
CA SER A 260 -1.30 -1.80 3.96
C SER A 260 -0.38 -2.59 3.03
N MET A 261 0.67 -1.95 2.48
CA MET A 261 1.62 -2.57 1.56
C MET A 261 2.79 -3.29 2.26
N ILE A 262 2.86 -3.30 3.57
CA ILE A 262 3.97 -3.89 4.34
C ILE A 262 3.65 -5.36 4.64
N ASP A 263 4.53 -6.27 4.24
CA ASP A 263 4.40 -7.69 4.52
C ASP A 263 4.76 -8.05 5.98
N THR A 264 4.37 -9.24 6.41
CA THR A 264 4.55 -9.72 7.79
C THR A 264 6.02 -9.68 8.24
N LEU A 265 6.97 -10.07 7.39
CA LEU A 265 8.38 -10.13 7.77
C LEU A 265 9.00 -8.74 7.89
N LEU A 266 8.60 -7.81 7.03
CA LEU A 266 9.04 -6.43 7.10
C LEU A 266 8.43 -5.71 8.31
N TRP A 267 7.19 -6.04 8.69
CA TRP A 267 6.60 -5.59 9.96
C TRP A 267 7.41 -6.07 11.16
N GLN A 268 7.75 -7.36 11.21
CA GLN A 268 8.61 -7.93 12.26
C GLN A 268 9.95 -7.20 12.32
N ALA A 269 10.60 -6.98 11.16
CA ALA A 269 11.88 -6.29 11.10
C ALA A 269 11.79 -4.85 11.61
N LEU A 270 10.72 -4.11 11.25
CA LEU A 270 10.46 -2.76 11.75
C LEU A 270 10.35 -2.75 13.27
N LEU A 271 9.46 -3.57 13.83
CA LEU A 271 9.23 -3.59 15.28
C LEU A 271 10.48 -4.03 16.05
N ALA A 272 11.20 -5.04 15.53
CA ALA A 272 12.46 -5.47 16.10
C ALA A 272 13.55 -4.37 16.10
N ALA A 273 13.51 -3.43 15.18
CA ALA A 273 14.49 -2.35 15.06
C ALA A 273 14.21 -1.15 15.99
N LEU A 274 13.01 -1.05 16.58
CA LEU A 274 12.60 0.12 17.38
C LEU A 274 12.85 -0.10 18.87
N GLU A 275 13.27 0.99 19.54
CA GLU A 275 13.26 1.03 21.01
C GLU A 275 11.82 1.00 21.54
N PRO A 276 11.60 0.45 22.75
CA PRO A 276 10.24 0.39 23.33
C PRO A 276 9.57 1.76 23.49
N ASN A 277 10.34 2.81 23.72
CA ASN A 277 9.85 4.18 23.94
C ASN A 277 9.76 5.01 22.64
N THR A 278 10.21 4.50 21.50
CA THR A 278 10.02 5.17 20.21
C THR A 278 8.52 5.30 19.90
N ARG A 279 8.07 6.52 19.59
CA ARG A 279 6.70 6.74 19.07
C ARG A 279 6.60 6.16 17.67
N LEU A 280 5.73 5.20 17.47
CA LEU A 280 5.45 4.59 16.18
C LEU A 280 4.06 5.02 15.71
N VAL A 281 4.02 5.80 14.65
CA VAL A 281 2.77 6.24 14.01
C VAL A 281 2.63 5.50 12.68
N LEU A 282 1.61 4.70 12.56
CA LEU A 282 1.31 3.85 11.43
C LEU A 282 0.11 4.41 10.69
N VAL A 283 0.28 4.67 9.40
CA VAL A 283 -0.75 5.28 8.58
C VAL A 283 -1.05 4.39 7.38
N GLY A 284 -2.31 4.23 7.05
CA GLY A 284 -2.69 3.42 5.91
C GLY A 284 -4.19 3.39 5.64
N ASP A 285 -4.55 2.58 4.68
CA ASP A 285 -5.94 2.33 4.32
C ASP A 285 -6.18 0.80 4.31
N PRO A 286 -6.93 0.27 5.29
CA PRO A 286 -7.13 -1.17 5.42
C PRO A 286 -8.02 -1.78 4.33
N HIS A 287 -8.60 -0.96 3.46
CA HIS A 287 -9.45 -1.38 2.34
C HIS A 287 -8.72 -1.40 1.01
N GLN A 288 -7.52 -0.81 0.92
CA GLN A 288 -6.68 -0.90 -0.27
C GLN A 288 -6.02 -2.27 -0.40
N LEU A 289 -5.48 -2.54 -1.59
CA LEU A 289 -4.69 -3.74 -1.84
C LEU A 289 -3.57 -3.88 -0.81
N GLU A 290 -3.50 -5.06 -0.26
CA GLU A 290 -2.47 -5.46 0.70
C GLU A 290 -1.10 -5.66 0.03
N SER A 291 -0.10 -6.02 0.83
CA SER A 291 1.23 -6.33 0.31
C SER A 291 1.19 -7.48 -0.71
N VAL A 292 2.09 -7.45 -1.70
CA VAL A 292 2.24 -8.56 -2.65
C VAL A 292 2.79 -9.82 -1.95
N ALA A 293 3.60 -9.63 -0.92
CA ALA A 293 4.12 -10.73 -0.09
C ALA A 293 3.15 -11.09 1.05
N ALA A 294 3.49 -12.13 1.83
CA ALA A 294 2.62 -12.75 2.82
C ALA A 294 2.11 -11.80 3.92
N GLY A 295 0.83 -11.86 4.18
CA GLY A 295 0.16 -11.29 5.35
C GLY A 295 -0.67 -10.04 5.08
N ASP A 296 -1.62 -9.81 5.98
CA ASP A 296 -2.45 -8.62 6.11
C ASP A 296 -2.36 -8.12 7.54
N VAL A 297 -1.25 -7.48 7.87
CA VAL A 297 -1.00 -7.05 9.25
C VAL A 297 -1.89 -5.87 9.62
N LEU A 298 -1.92 -4.80 8.80
CA LEU A 298 -2.74 -3.62 9.09
C LEU A 298 -4.23 -3.97 9.21
N GLY A 299 -4.76 -4.70 8.24
CA GLY A 299 -6.16 -5.11 8.25
C GLY A 299 -6.48 -6.01 9.45
N SER A 300 -5.57 -6.92 9.83
CA SER A 300 -5.75 -7.77 11.01
C SER A 300 -5.76 -6.97 12.31
N LEU A 301 -4.88 -5.98 12.47
CA LEU A 301 -4.85 -5.09 13.64
C LEU A 301 -6.14 -4.28 13.75
N VAL A 302 -6.59 -3.70 12.63
CA VAL A 302 -7.83 -2.89 12.59
C VAL A 302 -9.06 -3.75 12.85
N ARG A 303 -9.17 -4.94 12.25
CA ARG A 303 -10.28 -5.87 12.53
C ARG A 303 -10.30 -6.29 13.99
N PHE A 304 -9.14 -6.63 14.55
CA PHE A 304 -9.04 -6.98 15.97
C PHE A 304 -9.48 -5.82 16.87
N ALA A 305 -8.95 -4.61 16.67
CA ALA A 305 -9.31 -3.43 17.46
C ALA A 305 -10.82 -3.17 17.42
N ARG A 306 -11.42 -3.21 16.22
CA ARG A 306 -12.85 -2.99 16.01
C ARG A 306 -13.73 -4.06 16.67
N SER A 307 -13.29 -5.32 16.71
CA SER A 307 -14.05 -6.44 17.31
C SER A 307 -13.83 -6.59 18.82
N HIS A 308 -12.82 -5.92 19.40
CA HIS A 308 -12.48 -6.01 20.82
C HIS A 308 -12.43 -4.62 21.47
N PRO A 309 -13.60 -3.95 21.63
CA PRO A 309 -13.67 -2.62 22.23
C PRO A 309 -13.15 -2.63 23.67
N GLY A 310 -12.52 -1.54 24.08
CA GLY A 310 -11.92 -1.37 25.41
C GLY A 310 -10.54 -1.99 25.58
N THR A 311 -10.01 -2.73 24.60
CA THR A 311 -8.64 -3.23 24.63
C THR A 311 -7.62 -2.12 24.45
N ALA A 312 -6.34 -2.40 24.74
CA ALA A 312 -5.28 -1.42 24.52
C ALA A 312 -5.17 -1.01 23.04
N LEU A 313 -5.37 -1.96 22.12
CA LEU A 313 -5.30 -1.68 20.68
C LEU A 313 -6.48 -0.82 20.20
N ASP A 314 -7.68 -1.02 20.77
CA ASP A 314 -8.86 -0.18 20.48
C ASP A 314 -8.62 1.29 20.83
N ARG A 315 -7.84 1.58 21.86
CA ARG A 315 -7.56 2.96 22.30
C ARG A 315 -6.58 3.70 21.39
N VAL A 316 -5.76 3.00 20.63
CA VAL A 316 -4.67 3.57 19.81
C VAL A 316 -4.93 3.51 18.31
N TRP A 317 -6.10 3.00 17.88
CA TRP A 317 -6.50 3.07 16.48
C TRP A 317 -7.56 4.13 16.24
N LEU A 318 -7.38 4.91 15.21
CA LEU A 318 -8.23 6.04 14.86
C LEU A 318 -8.58 5.97 13.37
N GLU A 319 -9.86 6.10 13.05
CA GLU A 319 -10.35 6.11 11.68
C GLU A 319 -10.78 7.51 11.25
N LEU A 320 -10.16 8.01 10.18
CA LEU A 320 -10.55 9.24 9.51
C LEU A 320 -11.55 8.89 8.41
N THR A 321 -12.81 9.24 8.58
CA THR A 321 -13.89 8.86 7.67
C THR A 321 -14.30 9.97 6.69
N GLU A 322 -14.02 11.23 7.00
CA GLU A 322 -14.42 12.37 6.20
C GLU A 322 -13.46 12.62 5.03
N SER A 323 -13.81 12.16 3.84
CA SER A 323 -13.02 12.45 2.63
C SER A 323 -13.30 13.85 2.09
N GLN A 324 -12.30 14.72 2.11
CA GLN A 324 -12.38 16.04 1.49
C GLN A 324 -12.32 15.94 -0.04
N ARG A 325 -11.64 14.93 -0.57
CA ARG A 325 -11.47 14.69 -2.01
C ARG A 325 -12.81 14.43 -2.70
N PHE A 326 -13.65 13.61 -2.10
CA PHE A 326 -14.91 13.17 -2.70
C PHE A 326 -16.10 14.08 -2.42
N ARG A 327 -15.91 15.16 -1.64
CA ARG A 327 -16.98 16.17 -1.43
C ARG A 327 -17.48 16.75 -2.74
N HIS A 328 -16.57 17.00 -3.69
CA HIS A 328 -16.89 17.58 -5.00
C HIS A 328 -17.08 16.50 -6.10
N ARG A 329 -16.94 15.23 -5.76
CA ARG A 329 -17.08 14.06 -6.65
C ARG A 329 -17.84 12.94 -5.95
N PRO A 330 -19.12 13.16 -5.64
CA PRO A 330 -19.90 12.25 -4.80
C PRO A 330 -20.08 10.86 -5.42
N GLY A 331 -20.09 10.75 -6.75
CA GLY A 331 -20.18 9.47 -7.45
C GLY A 331 -19.01 8.54 -7.14
N ILE A 332 -17.77 9.06 -7.11
CA ILE A 332 -16.59 8.26 -6.73
C ILE A 332 -16.72 7.79 -5.27
N GLY A 333 -17.09 8.72 -4.37
CA GLY A 333 -17.25 8.41 -2.95
C GLY A 333 -18.34 7.36 -2.68
N ALA A 334 -19.48 7.48 -3.36
CA ALA A 334 -20.59 6.55 -3.24
C ALA A 334 -20.22 5.14 -3.75
N LEU A 335 -19.51 5.05 -4.89
CA LEU A 335 -19.04 3.77 -5.40
C LEU A 335 -18.00 3.15 -4.46
N ALA A 336 -17.05 3.94 -3.97
CA ALA A 336 -16.04 3.48 -3.01
C ALA A 336 -16.70 2.92 -1.73
N ALA A 337 -17.71 3.62 -1.19
CA ALA A 337 -18.45 3.18 -0.01
C ALA A 337 -19.24 1.88 -0.28
N ALA A 338 -19.90 1.76 -1.44
CA ALA A 338 -20.61 0.54 -1.82
C ALA A 338 -19.66 -0.66 -1.93
N VAL A 339 -18.47 -0.44 -2.49
CA VAL A 339 -17.42 -1.46 -2.61
C VAL A 339 -16.89 -1.89 -1.24
N VAL A 340 -16.53 -0.94 -0.36
CA VAL A 340 -16.03 -1.25 0.99
C VAL A 340 -17.04 -2.05 1.80
N ASN A 341 -18.32 -1.71 1.69
CA ASN A 341 -19.40 -2.37 2.45
C ASN A 341 -19.93 -3.66 1.77
N CYS A 342 -19.32 -4.12 0.68
CA CYS A 342 -19.76 -5.30 -0.07
C CYS A 342 -21.23 -5.22 -0.56
N HIS A 343 -21.72 -4.01 -0.84
CA HIS A 343 -23.08 -3.79 -1.32
C HIS A 343 -23.16 -3.90 -2.85
N ALA A 344 -23.04 -5.13 -3.39
CA ALA A 344 -22.98 -5.39 -4.83
C ALA A 344 -24.16 -4.78 -5.61
N ASP A 345 -25.40 -4.96 -5.11
CA ASP A 345 -26.59 -4.37 -5.74
C ASP A 345 -26.57 -2.84 -5.76
N ALA A 346 -26.06 -2.22 -4.70
CA ALA A 346 -25.94 -0.75 -4.63
C ALA A 346 -24.88 -0.25 -5.61
N ALA A 347 -23.73 -0.94 -5.71
CA ALA A 347 -22.66 -0.61 -6.64
C ALA A 347 -23.14 -0.72 -8.11
N VAL A 348 -23.83 -1.82 -8.45
CA VAL A 348 -24.36 -2.02 -9.80
C VAL A 348 -25.44 -0.99 -10.14
N ARG A 349 -26.41 -0.73 -9.25
CA ARG A 349 -27.42 0.31 -9.48
C ARG A 349 -26.79 1.69 -9.66
N LEU A 350 -25.78 2.01 -8.85
CA LEU A 350 -25.05 3.27 -8.98
C LEU A 350 -24.36 3.37 -10.34
N LEU A 351 -23.63 2.35 -10.77
CA LEU A 351 -22.99 2.31 -12.07
C LEU A 351 -24.04 2.43 -13.21
N ALA A 352 -25.14 1.68 -13.15
CA ALA A 352 -26.21 1.74 -14.15
C ALA A 352 -26.85 3.13 -14.28
N SER A 353 -26.93 3.89 -13.19
CA SER A 353 -27.42 5.29 -13.20
C SER A 353 -26.39 6.29 -13.74
N HIS A 354 -25.14 5.88 -13.95
CA HIS A 354 -24.04 6.71 -14.41
C HIS A 354 -23.46 6.21 -15.75
N ALA A 355 -24.33 5.87 -16.68
CA ALA A 355 -23.89 5.57 -18.05
C ALA A 355 -23.06 6.71 -18.63
N ALA A 356 -22.08 6.38 -19.47
CA ALA A 356 -21.19 7.40 -20.06
C ALA A 356 -21.99 8.50 -20.74
N PRO A 357 -21.67 9.78 -20.52
CA PRO A 357 -22.37 10.90 -21.15
C PRO A 357 -22.27 10.85 -22.67
N SER A 358 -23.40 11.02 -23.35
CA SER A 358 -23.47 11.03 -24.81
C SER A 358 -22.92 12.32 -25.44
N ASP A 359 -22.81 13.38 -24.64
CA ASP A 359 -22.33 14.72 -25.04
C ASP A 359 -20.81 14.89 -24.93
N ASN A 360 -20.07 13.82 -24.66
CA ASN A 360 -18.62 13.82 -24.54
C ASN A 360 -18.06 14.74 -23.42
N THR A 361 -18.87 15.10 -22.45
CA THR A 361 -18.41 15.86 -21.27
C THR A 361 -17.86 14.92 -20.19
N ALA A 362 -17.05 15.48 -19.28
CA ALA A 362 -16.66 14.76 -18.09
C ALA A 362 -17.87 14.60 -17.14
N PRO A 363 -18.04 13.44 -16.48
CA PRO A 363 -19.16 13.26 -15.56
C PRO A 363 -19.08 14.24 -14.38
N ALA A 364 -20.19 14.95 -14.12
CA ALA A 364 -20.24 16.05 -13.15
C ALA A 364 -19.91 15.60 -11.72
N ASP A 365 -20.32 14.39 -11.34
CA ASP A 365 -20.08 13.77 -10.03
C ASP A 365 -18.84 12.86 -10.00
N GLY A 366 -18.11 12.79 -11.13
CA GLY A 366 -16.84 12.07 -11.26
C GLY A 366 -16.96 10.59 -11.55
N LEU A 367 -18.15 10.04 -11.82
CA LEU A 367 -18.36 8.61 -12.10
C LEU A 367 -19.02 8.40 -13.47
N ALA A 368 -18.52 7.45 -14.25
CA ALA A 368 -19.20 6.94 -15.42
C ALA A 368 -18.98 5.44 -15.60
N TRP A 369 -20.01 4.72 -16.08
CA TRP A 369 -19.93 3.32 -16.46
C TRP A 369 -19.86 3.17 -17.96
N LEU A 370 -18.80 2.53 -18.45
CA LEU A 370 -18.62 2.29 -19.89
C LEU A 370 -19.26 0.96 -20.34
N GLY A 371 -19.67 0.10 -19.40
CA GLY A 371 -20.21 -1.23 -19.71
C GLY A 371 -19.13 -2.23 -20.10
N ASP A 372 -19.59 -3.38 -20.59
CA ASP A 372 -18.74 -4.45 -21.13
C ASP A 372 -18.80 -4.42 -22.66
N HIS A 373 -17.68 -4.17 -23.29
CA HIS A 373 -17.54 -4.16 -24.75
C HIS A 373 -17.10 -5.54 -25.30
N GLY A 374 -17.62 -6.64 -24.76
CA GLY A 374 -17.29 -7.99 -25.18
C GLY A 374 -15.83 -8.38 -24.95
N GLY A 375 -15.21 -7.83 -23.92
CA GLY A 375 -13.82 -8.12 -23.56
C GLY A 375 -12.79 -7.65 -24.58
N ARG A 376 -13.11 -6.69 -25.46
CA ARG A 376 -12.21 -6.18 -26.49
C ARG A 376 -11.98 -4.68 -26.34
N PHE A 377 -10.72 -4.29 -26.30
CA PHE A 377 -10.34 -2.90 -26.32
C PHE A 377 -10.43 -2.34 -27.74
N ALA A 378 -11.15 -1.22 -27.87
CA ALA A 378 -11.09 -0.35 -29.05
C ALA A 378 -10.96 1.10 -28.56
N TRP A 379 -10.25 1.91 -29.33
CA TRP A 379 -10.02 3.33 -28.98
C TRP A 379 -11.33 4.11 -28.83
N GLU A 380 -12.31 3.79 -29.69
CA GLU A 380 -13.63 4.42 -29.76
C GLU A 380 -14.48 4.16 -28.52
N HIS A 381 -14.14 3.14 -27.73
CA HIS A 381 -14.82 2.85 -26.46
C HIS A 381 -14.36 3.75 -25.32
N LEU A 382 -13.21 4.43 -25.48
CA LEU A 382 -12.76 5.41 -24.49
C LEU A 382 -13.59 6.70 -24.61
N PRO A 383 -13.96 7.33 -23.49
CA PRO A 383 -14.56 8.67 -23.50
C PRO A 383 -13.69 9.67 -24.25
N VAL A 384 -14.30 10.60 -24.97
CA VAL A 384 -13.56 11.61 -25.75
C VAL A 384 -12.62 12.44 -24.87
N THR A 385 -13.01 12.71 -23.63
CA THR A 385 -12.15 13.41 -22.66
C THR A 385 -10.88 12.62 -22.33
N VAL A 386 -10.97 11.29 -22.24
CA VAL A 386 -9.82 10.39 -22.03
C VAL A 386 -8.97 10.31 -23.29
N GLN A 387 -9.61 10.17 -24.47
CA GLN A 387 -8.91 10.18 -25.75
C GLN A 387 -8.10 11.47 -25.93
N ALA A 388 -8.73 12.62 -25.67
CA ALA A 388 -8.07 13.93 -25.75
C ALA A 388 -6.89 14.06 -24.77
N ALA A 389 -7.03 13.56 -23.55
CA ALA A 389 -5.95 13.56 -22.56
C ALA A 389 -4.77 12.67 -22.99
N LEU A 390 -5.02 11.47 -23.53
CA LEU A 390 -3.97 10.60 -24.07
C LEU A 390 -3.26 11.24 -25.29
N ILE A 391 -4.00 11.90 -26.15
CA ILE A 391 -3.46 12.65 -27.30
C ILE A 391 -2.60 13.83 -26.81
N ALA A 392 -3.05 14.56 -25.78
CA ALA A 392 -2.27 15.64 -25.18
C ALA A 392 -0.91 15.17 -24.66
N VAL A 393 -0.84 13.99 -24.05
CA VAL A 393 0.43 13.36 -23.66
C VAL A 393 1.31 13.05 -24.88
N ALA A 394 0.71 12.43 -25.90
CA ALA A 394 1.40 12.00 -27.11
C ALA A 394 2.02 13.15 -27.91
N ASP A 395 1.33 14.29 -27.94
CA ASP A 395 1.65 15.44 -28.78
C ASP A 395 2.27 16.62 -28.02
N ALA A 396 2.44 16.51 -26.71
CA ALA A 396 3.02 17.58 -25.88
C ALA A 396 4.36 18.06 -26.43
N PRO A 397 4.58 19.36 -26.61
CA PRO A 397 5.78 19.90 -27.23
C PRO A 397 7.00 19.90 -26.30
N THR A 398 6.79 19.96 -24.99
CA THR A 398 7.86 20.04 -24.00
C THR A 398 7.77 18.92 -22.96
N PRO A 399 8.90 18.53 -22.34
CA PRO A 399 8.90 17.51 -21.28
C PRO A 399 8.02 17.87 -20.08
N ALA A 400 7.96 19.15 -19.71
CA ALA A 400 7.13 19.61 -18.59
C ALA A 400 5.64 19.44 -18.88
N GLU A 401 5.19 19.87 -20.06
CA GLU A 401 3.80 19.70 -20.49
C GLU A 401 3.44 18.22 -20.64
N ALA A 402 4.34 17.40 -21.19
CA ALA A 402 4.12 15.97 -21.35
C ALA A 402 3.95 15.27 -19.99
N LEU A 403 4.80 15.58 -19.02
CA LEU A 403 4.70 15.02 -17.66
C LEU A 403 3.45 15.50 -16.92
N THR A 404 3.07 16.76 -17.10
CA THR A 404 1.83 17.31 -16.52
C THR A 404 0.59 16.63 -17.12
N ALA A 405 0.52 16.50 -18.44
CA ALA A 405 -0.57 15.79 -19.12
C ALA A 405 -0.61 14.30 -18.68
N LEU A 406 0.56 13.67 -18.54
CA LEU A 406 0.68 12.28 -18.11
C LEU A 406 0.17 12.05 -16.68
N ALA A 407 0.30 13.01 -15.78
CA ALA A 407 -0.29 12.96 -14.44
C ALA A 407 -1.82 13.06 -14.47
N GLY A 408 -2.40 13.57 -15.54
CA GLY A 408 -3.85 13.80 -15.70
C GLY A 408 -4.65 12.55 -16.06
N VAL A 409 -4.07 11.52 -16.67
CA VAL A 409 -4.83 10.37 -17.19
C VAL A 409 -4.11 9.04 -17.04
N ARG A 410 -4.86 7.96 -16.69
CA ARG A 410 -4.32 6.61 -16.60
C ARG A 410 -5.37 5.54 -16.85
N LEU A 411 -5.00 4.50 -17.61
CA LEU A 411 -5.76 3.24 -17.65
C LEU A 411 -5.20 2.30 -16.60
N LEU A 412 -6.08 1.69 -15.81
CA LEU A 412 -5.72 0.75 -14.75
C LEU A 412 -6.40 -0.60 -14.99
N THR A 413 -5.65 -1.68 -14.90
CA THR A 413 -6.15 -3.05 -15.11
C THR A 413 -5.60 -4.02 -14.06
N ALA A 414 -6.26 -5.16 -13.85
CA ALA A 414 -5.83 -6.19 -12.93
C ALA A 414 -4.60 -6.97 -13.45
N HIS A 415 -4.59 -7.29 -14.73
CA HIS A 415 -3.62 -8.20 -15.34
C HIS A 415 -2.46 -7.45 -16.02
N ARG A 416 -1.29 -8.11 -16.05
CA ARG A 416 -0.15 -7.66 -16.84
C ARG A 416 -0.24 -8.19 -18.28
N GLU A 417 -0.33 -9.51 -18.41
CA GLU A 417 -0.27 -10.26 -19.68
C GLU A 417 -1.69 -10.77 -20.06
N HIS A 418 -2.50 -9.93 -20.66
CA HIS A 418 -3.84 -10.26 -21.15
C HIS A 418 -4.22 -9.25 -22.23
N THR A 419 -5.22 -9.55 -23.08
CA THR A 419 -5.71 -8.59 -24.10
C THR A 419 -6.19 -7.27 -23.50
N LEU A 420 -6.87 -7.32 -22.35
CA LEU A 420 -7.21 -6.17 -21.52
C LEU A 420 -6.22 -5.96 -20.37
N GLY A 421 -5.05 -6.59 -20.43
CA GLY A 421 -3.95 -6.38 -19.50
C GLY A 421 -3.12 -5.16 -19.88
N ALA A 422 -2.21 -4.76 -18.98
CA ALA A 422 -1.38 -3.57 -19.19
C ALA A 422 -0.55 -3.65 -20.49
N ALA A 423 0.01 -4.81 -20.83
CA ALA A 423 0.80 -4.99 -22.06
C ALA A 423 -0.06 -4.78 -23.31
N GLY A 424 -1.19 -5.49 -23.42
CA GLY A 424 -2.08 -5.40 -24.59
C GLY A 424 -2.67 -4.00 -24.79
N LEU A 425 -3.05 -3.34 -23.69
CA LEU A 425 -3.58 -1.96 -23.72
C LEU A 425 -2.49 -0.96 -24.15
N ASN A 426 -1.28 -1.08 -23.63
CA ASN A 426 -0.16 -0.22 -24.02
C ASN A 426 0.13 -0.34 -25.52
N ASP A 427 0.16 -1.55 -26.05
CA ASP A 427 0.38 -1.80 -27.47
C ASP A 427 -0.75 -1.24 -28.35
N ALA A 428 -2.00 -1.43 -27.94
CA ALA A 428 -3.16 -0.94 -28.68
C ALA A 428 -3.20 0.61 -28.71
N ILE A 429 -2.99 1.26 -27.57
CA ILE A 429 -2.94 2.73 -27.48
C ILE A 429 -1.77 3.28 -28.30
N GLN A 430 -0.56 2.73 -28.12
CA GLN A 430 0.62 3.18 -28.85
C GLN A 430 0.44 3.03 -30.37
N ARG A 431 -0.12 1.91 -30.83
CA ARG A 431 -0.42 1.66 -32.24
C ARG A 431 -1.41 2.68 -32.78
N HIS A 432 -2.52 2.91 -32.07
CA HIS A 432 -3.52 3.91 -32.50
C HIS A 432 -2.89 5.31 -32.59
N LEU A 433 -2.18 5.74 -31.54
CA LEU A 433 -1.52 7.05 -31.51
C LEU A 433 -0.49 7.23 -32.62
N THR A 434 0.23 6.17 -33.01
CA THR A 434 1.22 6.21 -34.10
C THR A 434 0.58 6.23 -35.49
N GLN A 435 -0.60 5.63 -35.65
CA GLN A 435 -1.29 5.51 -36.95
C GLN A 435 -2.27 6.66 -37.22
N ARG A 436 -2.43 7.65 -36.31
CA ARG A 436 -3.33 8.78 -36.50
C ARG A 436 -2.97 9.57 -37.76
N PRO A 437 -3.95 10.03 -38.56
CA PRO A 437 -3.70 10.92 -39.70
C PRO A 437 -3.00 12.23 -39.28
N GLY A 438 -2.06 12.69 -40.12
CA GLY A 438 -1.40 13.97 -39.92
C GLY A 438 -0.26 14.02 -38.93
N ILE A 439 0.17 12.87 -38.36
CA ILE A 439 1.34 12.79 -37.46
C ILE A 439 2.62 13.18 -38.21
N LYS A 440 3.29 14.21 -37.71
CA LYS A 440 4.56 14.71 -38.28
C LYS A 440 5.81 14.18 -37.50
N ARG A 441 5.62 13.69 -36.28
CA ARG A 441 6.69 13.14 -35.41
C ARG A 441 6.18 11.92 -34.65
N PRO A 442 7.06 10.99 -34.24
CA PRO A 442 6.64 9.90 -33.37
C PRO A 442 6.00 10.45 -32.10
N PRO A 443 4.87 9.86 -31.62
CA PRO A 443 4.24 10.27 -30.38
C PRO A 443 5.18 10.09 -29.19
N ASN A 444 5.09 10.96 -28.21
CA ASN A 444 5.77 10.78 -26.94
C ASN A 444 5.31 9.46 -26.29
N GLN A 445 6.22 8.79 -25.59
CA GLN A 445 5.95 7.45 -25.04
C GLN A 445 6.12 7.44 -23.52
N PRO A 446 5.03 7.33 -22.76
CA PRO A 446 5.10 7.11 -21.32
C PRO A 446 5.80 5.79 -20.97
N ILE A 447 6.64 5.83 -19.96
CA ILE A 447 7.38 4.67 -19.45
C ILE A 447 7.32 4.60 -17.92
N ILE A 448 7.48 3.37 -17.40
CA ILE A 448 7.63 3.09 -15.98
C ILE A 448 8.88 2.25 -15.75
N VAL A 449 9.67 2.61 -14.78
CA VAL A 449 10.90 1.91 -14.37
C VAL A 449 10.54 0.61 -13.66
N ASN A 450 11.17 -0.50 -14.03
CA ASN A 450 10.88 -1.83 -13.50
C ASN A 450 11.73 -2.20 -12.26
N HIS A 451 12.91 -1.60 -12.10
CA HIS A 451 13.83 -1.90 -11.00
C HIS A 451 14.50 -0.62 -10.49
N ASN A 452 14.94 -0.65 -9.23
CA ASN A 452 15.76 0.45 -8.71
C ASN A 452 17.10 0.50 -9.43
N ASP A 453 17.51 1.69 -9.84
CA ASP A 453 18.80 1.92 -10.47
C ASP A 453 19.60 3.00 -9.71
N PRO A 454 20.71 2.62 -9.04
CA PRO A 454 21.53 3.54 -8.28
C PRO A 454 22.25 4.60 -9.14
N GLU A 455 22.60 4.28 -10.38
CA GLU A 455 23.35 5.20 -11.26
C GLU A 455 22.46 6.37 -11.68
N THR A 456 21.28 6.08 -12.18
CA THR A 456 20.30 7.10 -12.54
C THR A 456 19.48 7.57 -11.33
N ARG A 457 19.60 6.97 -10.15
CA ARG A 457 18.77 7.22 -8.97
C ARG A 457 17.27 7.14 -9.26
N LEU A 458 16.87 6.34 -10.25
CA LEU A 458 15.48 6.03 -10.52
C LEU A 458 15.04 4.84 -9.67
N THR A 459 13.84 4.91 -9.16
CA THR A 459 13.26 3.84 -8.33
C THR A 459 12.24 3.04 -9.13
N ASN A 460 12.02 1.79 -8.73
CA ASN A 460 10.93 0.99 -9.26
C ASN A 460 9.60 1.75 -9.13
N GLY A 461 8.85 1.84 -10.22
CA GLY A 461 7.60 2.60 -10.29
C GLY A 461 7.77 4.08 -10.67
N SER A 462 9.00 4.61 -10.82
CA SER A 462 9.21 5.95 -11.38
C SER A 462 8.61 6.04 -12.78
N ILE A 463 7.74 7.03 -13.00
CA ILE A 463 7.08 7.26 -14.30
C ILE A 463 7.75 8.42 -15.00
N GLY A 464 8.08 8.23 -16.26
CA GLY A 464 8.68 9.22 -17.14
C GLY A 464 8.08 9.15 -18.53
N ILE A 465 8.66 9.93 -19.44
CA ILE A 465 8.24 9.98 -20.83
C ILE A 465 9.44 10.02 -21.75
N ILE A 466 9.46 9.18 -22.79
CA ILE A 466 10.43 9.25 -23.87
C ILE A 466 9.87 10.21 -24.92
N MET A 467 10.65 11.23 -25.26
CA MET A 467 10.31 12.17 -26.32
C MET A 467 11.54 12.66 -27.06
N ASP A 468 11.30 13.19 -28.25
CA ASP A 468 12.31 13.87 -29.07
C ASP A 468 12.20 15.39 -28.84
N VAL A 469 13.26 15.99 -28.36
CA VAL A 469 13.37 17.44 -28.18
C VAL A 469 14.51 17.94 -29.07
N ALA A 470 14.19 18.66 -30.14
CA ALA A 470 15.14 19.21 -31.10
C ALA A 470 16.11 18.15 -31.71
N GLY A 471 15.57 16.99 -32.09
CA GLY A 471 16.37 15.89 -32.68
C GLY A 471 17.13 15.03 -31.65
N ASN A 472 16.94 15.28 -30.36
CA ASN A 472 17.58 14.52 -29.29
C ASN A 472 16.52 13.73 -28.50
N ARG A 473 16.47 12.42 -28.77
CA ARG A 473 15.52 11.52 -28.08
C ARG A 473 16.08 11.06 -26.74
N ALA A 474 15.35 11.36 -25.67
CA ALA A 474 15.72 11.01 -24.29
C ALA A 474 14.48 10.70 -23.45
N ALA A 475 14.69 10.11 -22.28
CA ALA A 475 13.67 9.95 -21.26
C ALA A 475 13.70 11.16 -20.30
N TYR A 476 12.52 11.63 -19.94
CA TYR A 476 12.33 12.73 -19.00
C TYR A 476 11.45 12.27 -17.83
N PHE A 477 11.89 12.59 -16.63
CA PHE A 477 11.19 12.27 -15.39
C PHE A 477 10.81 13.55 -14.63
N PRO A 478 9.85 13.49 -13.69
CA PRO A 478 9.52 14.63 -12.85
C PRO A 478 10.76 15.26 -12.20
N PRO A 479 10.75 16.57 -12.00
CA PRO A 479 11.86 17.28 -11.38
C PRO A 479 12.02 16.88 -9.90
N ALA A 480 13.22 17.09 -9.34
CA ALA A 480 13.49 16.83 -7.92
C ALA A 480 12.88 17.85 -6.96
N SER A 481 12.53 19.05 -7.48
CA SER A 481 11.81 20.12 -6.77
C SER A 481 10.91 20.87 -7.75
N ALA A 482 9.90 21.59 -7.24
CA ALA A 482 8.91 22.28 -8.05
C ALA A 482 9.54 23.26 -9.07
N ASP A 483 10.62 23.92 -8.72
CA ASP A 483 11.29 24.94 -9.55
C ASP A 483 12.38 24.35 -10.47
N ALA A 484 12.68 23.04 -10.36
CA ALA A 484 13.68 22.42 -11.20
C ALA A 484 13.10 21.98 -12.55
N PRO A 485 13.90 21.94 -13.64
CA PRO A 485 13.46 21.37 -14.90
C PRO A 485 13.27 19.85 -14.80
N PRO A 486 12.44 19.26 -15.69
CA PRO A 486 12.34 17.81 -15.82
C PRO A 486 13.71 17.16 -15.96
N ARG A 487 13.90 16.08 -15.25
CA ARG A 487 15.17 15.35 -15.21
C ARG A 487 15.36 14.54 -16.50
N LYS A 488 16.38 14.88 -17.27
CA LYS A 488 16.73 14.17 -18.51
C LYS A 488 17.65 12.96 -18.23
N VAL A 489 17.30 11.81 -18.83
CA VAL A 489 18.11 10.58 -18.80
C VAL A 489 18.32 10.12 -20.24
N PRO A 490 19.56 10.01 -20.72
CA PRO A 490 19.85 9.46 -22.03
C PRO A 490 19.33 8.02 -22.16
N LEU A 491 18.83 7.63 -23.34
CA LEU A 491 18.27 6.29 -23.55
C LEU A 491 19.27 5.17 -23.25
N GLY A 492 20.57 5.38 -23.52
CA GLY A 492 21.63 4.40 -23.23
C GLY A 492 21.92 4.21 -21.74
N GLN A 493 21.42 5.10 -20.87
CA GLN A 493 21.52 5.00 -19.41
C GLN A 493 20.18 4.65 -18.76
N LEU A 494 19.13 4.49 -19.58
CA LEU A 494 17.80 4.20 -19.04
C LEU A 494 17.77 2.76 -18.53
N PRO A 495 17.38 2.52 -17.27
CA PRO A 495 17.20 1.16 -16.76
C PRO A 495 16.06 0.45 -17.49
N ASP A 496 15.83 -0.83 -17.16
CA ASP A 496 14.70 -1.58 -17.71
C ASP A 496 13.36 -0.89 -17.42
N THR A 497 12.59 -0.66 -18.49
CA THR A 497 11.32 0.06 -18.44
C THR A 497 10.22 -0.67 -19.21
N SER A 498 8.99 -0.38 -18.87
CA SER A 498 7.81 -0.82 -19.62
C SER A 498 7.01 0.40 -20.08
N ALA A 499 6.20 0.24 -21.13
CA ALA A 499 5.24 1.28 -21.55
C ALA A 499 4.22 1.54 -20.43
N ALA A 500 3.75 2.79 -20.33
CA ALA A 500 2.94 3.25 -19.21
C ALA A 500 1.69 4.08 -19.58
N TRP A 501 1.07 3.84 -20.72
CA TRP A 501 -0.29 4.30 -21.01
C TRP A 501 -1.30 3.64 -20.08
N ALA A 502 -1.14 2.34 -19.89
CA ALA A 502 -1.88 1.51 -18.95
C ALA A 502 -0.94 0.89 -17.93
N LEU A 503 -1.39 0.77 -16.69
CA LEU A 503 -0.66 0.15 -15.58
C LEU A 503 -1.52 -0.93 -14.91
N THR A 504 -0.87 -1.91 -14.29
CA THR A 504 -1.61 -2.73 -13.32
C THR A 504 -1.98 -1.90 -12.09
N ILE A 505 -3.13 -2.23 -11.48
CA ILE A 505 -3.60 -1.55 -10.27
C ILE A 505 -2.55 -1.60 -9.16
N HIS A 506 -1.86 -2.73 -9.00
CA HIS A 506 -0.74 -2.84 -8.05
C HIS A 506 0.38 -1.81 -8.31
N ARG A 507 0.76 -1.59 -9.58
CA ARG A 507 1.79 -0.59 -9.93
C ARG A 507 1.32 0.85 -9.78
N SER A 508 0.02 1.07 -9.68
CA SER A 508 -0.55 2.39 -9.43
C SER A 508 -0.60 2.78 -7.96
N GLN A 509 -0.33 1.84 -7.03
CA GLN A 509 -0.28 2.12 -5.59
C GLN A 509 0.70 3.27 -5.31
N GLY A 510 0.35 4.14 -4.38
CA GLY A 510 1.09 5.39 -4.15
C GLY A 510 0.98 6.41 -5.29
N SER A 511 0.10 6.23 -6.30
CA SER A 511 -0.16 7.19 -7.39
C SER A 511 -1.60 7.66 -7.37
N GLU A 512 -1.83 8.84 -7.97
CA GLU A 512 -3.16 9.39 -8.21
C GLU A 512 -3.17 10.12 -9.55
N PHE A 513 -4.32 10.12 -10.21
CA PHE A 513 -4.51 10.72 -11.53
C PHE A 513 -5.83 11.48 -11.55
N ASP A 514 -5.95 12.49 -12.39
CA ASP A 514 -7.20 13.24 -12.47
C ASP A 514 -8.32 12.37 -13.07
N GLN A 515 -8.02 11.68 -14.17
CA GLN A 515 -8.94 10.76 -14.84
C GLN A 515 -8.39 9.34 -14.83
N VAL A 516 -9.19 8.38 -14.40
CA VAL A 516 -8.82 6.97 -14.36
C VAL A 516 -9.85 6.14 -15.10
N VAL A 517 -9.41 5.33 -16.06
CA VAL A 517 -10.21 4.27 -16.64
C VAL A 517 -9.86 2.96 -15.94
N VAL A 518 -10.79 2.42 -15.17
CA VAL A 518 -10.64 1.14 -14.47
C VAL A 518 -11.18 0.05 -15.36
N ILE A 519 -10.30 -0.82 -15.85
CA ILE A 519 -10.67 -1.97 -16.67
C ILE A 519 -10.72 -3.18 -15.73
N LEU A 520 -11.95 -3.64 -15.49
CA LEU A 520 -12.20 -4.79 -14.61
C LEU A 520 -11.66 -6.07 -15.25
N PRO A 521 -11.17 -7.02 -14.43
CA PRO A 521 -10.78 -8.34 -14.95
C PRO A 521 -12.01 -9.13 -15.41
N PRO A 522 -11.84 -10.25 -16.12
CA PRO A 522 -12.92 -11.22 -16.34
C PRO A 522 -13.54 -11.67 -15.01
N ASP A 523 -14.82 -12.03 -15.03
CA ASP A 523 -15.61 -12.41 -13.85
C ASP A 523 -15.11 -13.69 -13.16
N ASP A 524 -14.42 -14.57 -13.88
CA ASP A 524 -13.76 -15.77 -13.36
C ASP A 524 -12.33 -15.55 -12.85
N SER A 525 -11.84 -14.31 -12.90
CA SER A 525 -10.48 -13.98 -12.48
C SER A 525 -10.34 -13.98 -10.95
N PRO A 526 -9.36 -14.69 -10.38
CA PRO A 526 -9.08 -14.65 -8.95
C PRO A 526 -8.57 -13.27 -8.47
N LEU A 527 -8.25 -12.37 -9.42
CA LEU A 527 -7.89 -10.99 -9.12
C LEU A 527 -9.11 -10.06 -9.03
N ALA A 528 -10.33 -10.55 -9.36
CA ALA A 528 -11.56 -9.79 -9.19
C ALA A 528 -11.93 -9.70 -7.71
N THR A 529 -11.23 -8.86 -6.95
CA THR A 529 -11.46 -8.67 -5.52
C THR A 529 -11.94 -7.26 -5.21
N ARG A 530 -12.63 -7.13 -4.10
CA ARG A 530 -13.10 -5.85 -3.56
C ARG A 530 -11.96 -4.85 -3.39
N GLU A 531 -10.85 -5.28 -2.81
CA GLU A 531 -9.67 -4.47 -2.53
C GLU A 531 -9.04 -3.95 -3.82
N LEU A 532 -9.05 -4.77 -4.88
CA LEU A 532 -8.54 -4.36 -6.19
C LEU A 532 -9.40 -3.25 -6.79
N ILE A 533 -10.74 -3.44 -6.82
CA ILE A 533 -11.66 -2.43 -7.35
C ILE A 533 -11.57 -1.14 -6.53
N TYR A 534 -11.62 -1.24 -5.20
CA TYR A 534 -11.50 -0.09 -4.31
C TYR A 534 -10.20 0.70 -4.56
N THR A 535 -9.07 -0.02 -4.65
CA THR A 535 -7.78 0.62 -4.92
C THR A 535 -7.79 1.35 -6.26
N ALA A 536 -8.37 0.75 -7.31
CA ALA A 536 -8.41 1.34 -8.63
C ALA A 536 -9.26 2.61 -8.70
N ILE A 537 -10.49 2.56 -8.21
CA ILE A 537 -11.40 3.73 -8.22
C ILE A 537 -10.85 4.88 -7.38
N THR A 538 -10.22 4.58 -6.27
CA THR A 538 -9.67 5.60 -5.39
C THR A 538 -8.36 6.22 -5.88
N ARG A 539 -7.80 5.78 -7.01
CA ARG A 539 -6.70 6.47 -7.70
C ARG A 539 -7.17 7.73 -8.43
N ALA A 540 -8.47 7.87 -8.70
CA ALA A 540 -9.02 9.04 -9.37
C ALA A 540 -9.16 10.24 -8.41
N ARG A 541 -8.75 11.42 -8.90
CA ARG A 541 -8.98 12.70 -8.21
C ARG A 541 -10.26 13.38 -8.68
N GLN A 542 -10.57 13.29 -9.99
CA GLN A 542 -11.68 14.00 -10.61
C GLN A 542 -12.70 13.06 -11.24
N CYS A 543 -12.26 12.10 -12.05
CA CYS A 543 -13.17 11.22 -12.78
C CYS A 543 -12.67 9.76 -12.76
N VAL A 544 -13.60 8.83 -12.52
CA VAL A 544 -13.39 7.41 -12.74
C VAL A 544 -14.39 6.92 -13.80
N TYR A 545 -13.86 6.19 -14.78
CA TYR A 545 -14.61 5.50 -15.81
C TYR A 545 -14.45 4.00 -15.57
N VAL A 546 -15.53 3.29 -15.29
CA VAL A 546 -15.51 1.86 -15.02
C VAL A 546 -15.85 1.10 -16.29
N TRP A 547 -14.90 0.28 -16.76
CA TRP A 547 -15.07 -0.61 -17.90
C TRP A 547 -15.16 -2.06 -17.41
N GLY A 548 -16.29 -2.69 -17.63
CA GLY A 548 -16.57 -4.08 -17.23
C GLY A 548 -18.04 -4.34 -17.04
N GLY A 549 -18.39 -5.62 -16.99
CA GLY A 549 -19.76 -6.08 -16.85
C GLY A 549 -20.26 -6.07 -15.40
N GLU A 550 -21.57 -6.15 -15.26
CA GLU A 550 -22.24 -6.31 -13.96
C GLU A 550 -21.79 -7.57 -13.24
N ALA A 551 -21.62 -8.70 -13.97
CA ALA A 551 -21.19 -9.97 -13.41
C ALA A 551 -19.84 -9.85 -12.69
N THR A 552 -18.87 -9.15 -13.31
CA THR A 552 -17.55 -8.92 -12.71
C THR A 552 -17.65 -8.10 -11.42
N VAL A 553 -18.47 -7.03 -11.42
CA VAL A 553 -18.68 -6.22 -10.21
C VAL A 553 -19.27 -7.06 -9.08
N ARG A 554 -20.27 -7.91 -9.39
CA ARG A 554 -20.90 -8.79 -8.41
C ARG A 554 -19.95 -9.86 -7.88
N ALA A 555 -19.18 -10.50 -8.77
CA ALA A 555 -18.16 -11.48 -8.38
C ALA A 555 -17.13 -10.87 -7.45
N ALA A 556 -16.55 -9.74 -7.82
CA ALA A 556 -15.53 -9.07 -7.03
C ALA A 556 -16.02 -8.58 -5.65
N LEU A 557 -17.29 -8.21 -5.51
CA LEU A 557 -17.86 -7.80 -4.23
C LEU A 557 -18.41 -8.97 -3.41
N GLY A 558 -18.63 -10.14 -4.03
CA GLY A 558 -19.03 -11.38 -3.35
C GLY A 558 -17.85 -12.12 -2.70
N GLU A 559 -16.64 -11.97 -3.25
CA GLU A 559 -15.45 -12.64 -2.76
C GLU A 559 -14.56 -11.64 -2.01
N GLN A 560 -14.35 -11.91 -0.73
CA GLN A 560 -13.24 -11.30 0.01
C GLN A 560 -11.95 -12.04 -0.38
N ALA A 561 -10.90 -11.29 -0.66
CA ALA A 561 -9.56 -11.87 -0.70
C ALA A 561 -9.25 -12.47 0.68
N VAL A 562 -9.42 -13.79 0.80
CA VAL A 562 -9.13 -14.48 2.06
C VAL A 562 -7.63 -14.65 2.17
N ARG A 563 -6.97 -13.68 2.83
CA ARG A 563 -5.58 -13.89 3.24
C ARG A 563 -5.57 -14.67 4.55
N CYS A 564 -5.02 -15.88 4.47
CA CYS A 564 -4.90 -16.74 5.63
C CYS A 564 -3.75 -16.24 6.53
N THR A 565 -4.06 -15.42 7.50
CA THR A 565 -3.18 -15.02 8.60
C THR A 565 -3.83 -15.39 9.93
N LEU A 566 -3.05 -15.81 10.90
CA LEU A 566 -3.51 -16.07 12.26
C LEU A 566 -3.02 -14.99 13.24
N LEU A 567 -2.68 -13.81 12.75
CA LEU A 567 -2.28 -12.68 13.59
C LEU A 567 -3.40 -12.28 14.57
N ALA A 568 -4.66 -12.26 14.12
CA ALA A 568 -5.80 -12.00 15.00
C ALA A 568 -5.89 -13.02 16.14
N ALA A 569 -5.74 -14.32 15.85
CA ALA A 569 -5.71 -15.36 16.87
C ALA A 569 -4.50 -15.23 17.83
N SER A 570 -3.37 -14.74 17.34
CA SER A 570 -2.22 -14.43 18.19
C SER A 570 -2.50 -13.25 19.12
N LEU A 571 -3.18 -12.21 18.62
CA LEU A 571 -3.62 -11.06 19.43
C LEU A 571 -4.65 -11.50 20.50
N GLU A 572 -5.62 -12.33 20.15
CA GLU A 572 -6.61 -12.89 21.10
C GLU A 572 -5.94 -13.66 22.22
N THR A 573 -4.98 -14.51 21.88
CA THR A 573 -4.25 -15.33 22.87
C THR A 573 -3.44 -14.50 23.86
N LEU A 574 -2.88 -13.36 23.39
CA LEU A 574 -2.03 -12.47 24.19
C LEU A 574 -2.81 -11.36 24.91
N THR A 575 -4.06 -11.14 24.54
CA THR A 575 -4.91 -10.14 25.20
C THR A 575 -5.57 -10.75 26.42
N PRO A 576 -5.35 -10.21 27.64
CA PRO A 576 -6.05 -10.69 28.83
C PRO A 576 -7.57 -10.61 28.63
N ALA A 577 -8.30 -11.61 29.10
CA ALA A 577 -9.77 -11.53 29.14
C ALA A 577 -10.19 -10.24 29.86
N PRO A 578 -11.19 -9.51 29.33
CA PRO A 578 -11.67 -8.32 30.03
C PRO A 578 -12.09 -8.72 31.46
N SER A 579 -11.53 -8.02 32.46
CA SER A 579 -12.00 -8.18 33.85
C SER A 579 -13.51 -7.99 33.84
N PRO A 580 -14.28 -8.87 34.48
CA PRO A 580 -15.70 -8.64 34.64
C PRO A 580 -15.88 -7.24 35.27
N ALA A 581 -16.74 -6.44 34.65
CA ALA A 581 -17.05 -5.10 35.17
C ALA A 581 -17.49 -5.20 36.63
N PRO A 582 -17.03 -4.30 37.50
CA PRO A 582 -17.38 -4.31 38.94
C PRO A 582 -18.87 -4.17 39.20
#